data_bf2298e9da0370f8365c19051301a24f
#
_entry.id   bf2298e9da0370f8365c19051301a24f
#
_cell.length_a   1.000
_cell.length_b   1.000
_cell.length_c   1.000
_cell.angle_alpha   90.00
_cell.angle_beta   90.00
_cell.angle_gamma   90.00
#
_symmetry.space_group_name_H-M   'P 1'
#
loop_
_entity.id
_entity.type
_entity.pdbx_description
1 polymer ?
#
loop_
_entity_poly.entity_id
_entity_poly.type
_entity_poly.pdbx_seq_one_letter_code
_entity_poly.pdbx_strand_id
1 'polypeptide(L)'
;DKDEQGRLLDDPFDPRCTEWLVEIPTEVSWANLPGADQVEINNFSAMAQFDFYMQVQQHYTAHNTSATIEFRENEIEPLAEAIHASIGEGKGYISAALLARFDANATFPRLPFEPISQAGYEELQAEVIKRRSTSDFFEALQRYDQGELVEAGPAGCDSDKCLLPLAKQG
;
A
#
# COMPACT_ATOMS: atom_id res chain seq x y z
N ASP A 1 -15.51 -0.62 7.12
CA ASP A 1 -16.28 -1.28 8.21
C ASP A 1 -16.99 -2.53 7.71
N LYS A 2 -17.45 -3.35 8.64
CA LYS A 2 -18.13 -4.61 8.37
C LYS A 2 -19.48 -4.67 9.13
N ASP A 3 -20.46 -5.35 8.54
CA ASP A 3 -21.71 -5.65 9.22
C ASP A 3 -21.52 -6.77 10.30
N GLU A 4 -22.59 -7.08 11.01
CA GLU A 4 -22.59 -8.14 12.05
C GLU A 4 -22.21 -9.53 11.52
N GLN A 5 -22.35 -9.76 10.22
CA GLN A 5 -21.98 -10.99 9.52
C GLN A 5 -20.54 -10.92 8.94
N GLY A 6 -19.81 -9.83 9.18
CA GLY A 6 -18.45 -9.62 8.69
C GLY A 6 -18.35 -9.22 7.22
N ARG A 7 -19.47 -8.85 6.55
CA ARG A 7 -19.48 -8.34 5.18
C ARG A 7 -19.10 -6.86 5.17
N LEU A 8 -18.36 -6.45 4.15
CA LEU A 8 -18.02 -5.03 3.98
C LEU A 8 -19.28 -4.18 3.80
N LEU A 9 -19.34 -3.06 4.50
CA LEU A 9 -20.36 -2.04 4.28
C LEU A 9 -20.00 -1.29 2.99
N ASP A 10 -20.87 -1.34 2.01
CA ASP A 10 -20.71 -0.73 0.69
C ASP A 10 -21.47 0.60 0.53
N ASP A 11 -22.32 0.93 1.49
CA ASP A 11 -23.00 2.22 1.58
C ASP A 11 -22.20 3.18 2.48
N PRO A 12 -21.53 4.21 1.92
CA PRO A 12 -20.78 5.20 2.70
C PRO A 12 -21.67 6.04 3.62
N PHE A 13 -22.98 6.07 3.40
CA PHE A 13 -23.95 6.78 4.24
C PHE A 13 -24.58 5.92 5.33
N ASP A 14 -24.22 4.63 5.42
CA ASP A 14 -24.61 3.77 6.53
C ASP A 14 -24.01 4.35 7.83
N PRO A 15 -24.82 4.65 8.87
CA PRO A 15 -24.31 5.22 10.12
C PRO A 15 -23.28 4.34 10.85
N ARG A 16 -23.17 3.07 10.50
CA ARG A 16 -22.15 2.14 11.01
C ARG A 16 -20.84 2.23 10.26
N CYS A 17 -20.83 2.93 9.10
CA CYS A 17 -19.64 3.08 8.27
C CYS A 17 -18.81 4.25 8.77
N THR A 18 -17.78 3.97 9.56
CA THR A 18 -16.84 4.95 10.11
C THR A 18 -15.49 4.96 9.36
N GLU A 19 -15.22 3.92 8.60
CA GLU A 19 -13.98 3.77 7.83
C GLU A 19 -14.31 3.41 6.37
N TRP A 20 -13.67 4.09 5.45
CA TRP A 20 -13.88 3.89 4.02
C TRP A 20 -12.64 3.32 3.36
N LEU A 21 -12.85 2.41 2.43
CA LEU A 21 -11.83 1.97 1.51
C LEU A 21 -11.93 2.83 0.25
N VAL A 22 -10.91 3.63 0.00
CA VAL A 22 -10.83 4.49 -1.18
C VAL A 22 -9.92 3.84 -2.21
N GLU A 23 -10.45 3.57 -3.41
CA GLU A 23 -9.69 3.06 -4.54
C GLU A 23 -9.10 4.22 -5.34
N ILE A 24 -7.78 4.21 -5.51
CA ILE A 24 -7.06 5.23 -6.27
C ILE A 24 -6.34 4.56 -7.43
N PRO A 25 -6.83 4.71 -8.68
CA PRO A 25 -6.12 4.19 -9.85
C PRO A 25 -4.78 4.93 -10.00
N THR A 26 -3.69 4.19 -9.99
CA THR A 26 -2.35 4.73 -10.06
C THR A 26 -1.57 4.07 -11.19
N GLU A 27 -1.05 4.88 -12.12
CA GLU A 27 -0.11 4.43 -13.12
C GLU A 27 1.29 4.39 -12.53
N VAL A 28 1.93 3.23 -12.57
CA VAL A 28 3.32 3.10 -12.13
C VAL A 28 4.27 3.73 -13.16
N SER A 29 5.37 4.31 -12.71
CA SER A 29 6.31 5.05 -13.57
C SER A 29 6.93 4.22 -14.71
N TRP A 30 6.91 2.91 -14.59
CA TRP A 30 7.46 1.96 -15.56
C TRP A 30 6.39 1.32 -16.46
N ALA A 31 5.09 1.66 -16.30
CA ALA A 31 3.98 1.04 -17.05
C ALA A 31 4.15 1.09 -18.57
N ASN A 32 4.76 2.17 -19.08
CA ASN A 32 4.96 2.39 -20.52
C ASN A 32 6.37 2.00 -21.01
N LEU A 33 7.17 1.34 -20.17
CA LEU A 33 8.48 0.85 -20.61
C LEU A 33 8.35 -0.43 -21.44
N PRO A 34 9.27 -0.66 -22.41
CA PRO A 34 9.29 -1.89 -23.18
C PRO A 34 9.33 -3.13 -22.26
N GLY A 35 8.39 -4.04 -22.44
CA GLY A 35 8.30 -5.27 -21.66
C GLY A 35 7.54 -5.14 -20.33
N ALA A 36 7.02 -3.96 -19.98
CA ALA A 36 6.25 -3.77 -18.75
C ALA A 36 4.99 -4.66 -18.68
N ASP A 37 4.34 -4.87 -19.81
CA ASP A 37 3.17 -5.74 -19.98
C ASP A 37 3.49 -7.25 -19.88
N GLN A 38 4.77 -7.61 -19.92
CA GLN A 38 5.24 -8.99 -19.77
C GLN A 38 5.54 -9.36 -18.31
N VAL A 39 5.48 -8.39 -17.40
CA VAL A 39 5.72 -8.63 -15.99
C VAL A 39 4.48 -9.22 -15.34
N GLU A 40 4.53 -10.51 -15.05
CA GLU A 40 3.50 -11.22 -14.30
C GLU A 40 3.69 -10.99 -12.79
N ILE A 41 3.14 -9.90 -12.28
CA ILE A 41 3.30 -9.49 -10.87
C ILE A 41 2.89 -10.60 -9.90
N ASN A 42 1.82 -11.34 -10.22
CA ASN A 42 1.36 -12.44 -9.39
C ASN A 42 2.33 -13.62 -9.31
N ASN A 43 3.27 -13.72 -10.26
CA ASN A 43 4.28 -14.79 -10.33
C ASN A 43 5.68 -14.31 -9.93
N PHE A 44 5.79 -13.07 -9.46
CA PHE A 44 7.08 -12.54 -9.03
C PHE A 44 7.60 -13.33 -7.84
N SER A 45 8.81 -13.89 -7.96
CA SER A 45 9.35 -14.77 -6.93
C SER A 45 9.76 -13.99 -5.67
N ALA A 46 9.63 -14.65 -4.51
CA ALA A 46 10.09 -14.09 -3.24
C ALA A 46 11.59 -13.78 -3.26
N MET A 47 12.39 -14.62 -3.92
CA MET A 47 13.82 -14.41 -4.05
C MET A 47 14.16 -13.18 -4.88
N ALA A 48 13.46 -12.95 -6.00
CA ALA A 48 13.66 -11.74 -6.80
C ALA A 48 13.29 -10.47 -6.03
N GLN A 49 12.22 -10.51 -5.23
CA GLN A 49 11.85 -9.40 -4.34
C GLN A 49 12.91 -9.17 -3.25
N PHE A 50 13.40 -10.24 -2.65
CA PHE A 50 14.46 -10.17 -1.65
C PHE A 50 15.77 -9.63 -2.22
N ASP A 51 16.20 -10.09 -3.39
CA ASP A 51 17.39 -9.60 -4.07
C ASP A 51 17.27 -8.11 -4.39
N PHE A 52 16.12 -7.66 -4.85
CA PHE A 52 15.86 -6.24 -5.10
C PHE A 52 15.90 -5.41 -3.80
N TYR A 53 15.26 -5.89 -2.72
CA TYR A 53 15.36 -5.27 -1.40
C TYR A 53 16.82 -5.13 -0.97
N MET A 54 17.61 -6.19 -1.08
CA MET A 54 19.01 -6.18 -0.68
C MET A 54 19.86 -5.22 -1.50
N GLN A 55 19.61 -5.09 -2.81
CA GLN A 55 20.29 -4.10 -3.64
C GLN A 55 20.01 -2.66 -3.17
N VAL A 56 18.74 -2.34 -2.92
CA VAL A 56 18.37 -1.01 -2.42
C VAL A 56 18.95 -0.75 -1.04
N GLN A 57 18.88 -1.74 -0.14
CA GLN A 57 19.39 -1.66 1.22
C GLN A 57 20.92 -1.46 1.25
N GLN A 58 21.65 -2.15 0.42
CA GLN A 58 23.12 -2.10 0.41
C GLN A 58 23.69 -0.86 -0.28
N HIS A 59 22.99 -0.36 -1.32
CA HIS A 59 23.59 0.63 -2.22
C HIS A 59 22.92 2.00 -2.18
N TYR A 60 21.75 2.12 -1.60
CA TYR A 60 21.00 3.36 -1.63
C TYR A 60 20.58 3.86 -0.24
N THR A 61 20.10 2.98 0.63
CA THR A 61 19.46 3.38 1.89
C THR A 61 20.45 3.35 3.05
N ALA A 62 20.58 4.46 3.78
CA ALA A 62 21.39 4.51 5.00
C ALA A 62 20.70 3.86 6.21
N HIS A 63 19.38 3.84 6.21
CA HIS A 63 18.53 3.19 7.20
C HIS A 63 17.90 1.91 6.65
N ASN A 64 16.71 1.56 7.10
CA ASN A 64 15.97 0.42 6.60
C ASN A 64 15.13 0.79 5.37
N THR A 65 15.24 -0.02 4.33
CA THR A 65 14.31 0.00 3.19
C THR A 65 13.01 -0.66 3.63
N SER A 66 11.88 0.05 3.51
CA SER A 66 10.57 -0.56 3.75
C SER A 66 10.22 -1.48 2.59
N ALA A 67 10.02 -2.76 2.88
CA ALA A 67 9.65 -3.76 1.89
C ALA A 67 8.67 -4.78 2.47
N THR A 68 7.72 -5.20 1.64
CA THR A 68 6.88 -6.37 1.89
C THR A 68 7.22 -7.40 0.82
N ILE A 69 7.74 -8.55 1.24
CA ILE A 69 8.09 -9.65 0.36
C ILE A 69 6.96 -10.66 0.39
N GLU A 70 6.33 -10.84 -0.73
CA GLU A 70 5.28 -11.83 -0.89
C GLU A 70 5.88 -13.19 -1.24
N PHE A 71 5.43 -14.25 -0.58
CA PHE A 71 5.99 -15.58 -0.77
C PHE A 71 4.93 -16.68 -0.80
N ARG A 72 5.25 -17.77 -1.47
CA ARG A 72 4.45 -19.00 -1.51
C ARG A 72 5.06 -20.06 -0.63
N GLU A 73 4.30 -21.11 -0.36
CA GLU A 73 4.74 -22.21 0.51
C GLU A 73 6.09 -22.83 0.08
N ASN A 74 6.28 -23.03 -1.21
CA ASN A 74 7.52 -23.58 -1.75
C ASN A 74 8.72 -22.62 -1.74
N GLU A 75 8.50 -21.37 -1.37
CA GLU A 75 9.54 -20.33 -1.29
C GLU A 75 10.01 -20.06 0.15
N ILE A 76 9.39 -20.69 1.15
CA ILE A 76 9.68 -20.47 2.57
C ILE A 76 11.15 -20.79 2.87
N GLU A 77 11.58 -22.00 2.57
CA GLU A 77 12.95 -22.45 2.88
C GLU A 77 14.02 -21.62 2.16
N PRO A 78 13.97 -21.41 0.81
CA PRO A 78 14.97 -20.58 0.14
C PRO A 78 15.03 -19.16 0.66
N LEU A 79 13.87 -18.55 0.97
CA LEU A 79 13.81 -17.20 1.51
C LEU A 79 14.40 -17.14 2.93
N ALA A 80 14.07 -18.10 3.77
CA ALA A 80 14.60 -18.19 5.13
C ALA A 80 16.13 -18.36 5.14
N GLU A 81 16.65 -19.23 4.27
CA GLU A 81 18.08 -19.43 4.09
C GLU A 81 18.79 -18.15 3.61
N ALA A 82 18.20 -17.44 2.63
CA ALA A 82 18.76 -16.21 2.11
C ALA A 82 18.80 -15.08 3.18
N ILE A 83 17.73 -14.94 3.96
CA ILE A 83 17.68 -14.00 5.07
C ILE A 83 18.75 -14.37 6.12
N HIS A 84 18.80 -15.62 6.53
CA HIS A 84 19.78 -16.10 7.52
C HIS A 84 21.22 -15.87 7.05
N ALA A 85 21.53 -16.21 5.80
CA ALA A 85 22.84 -15.98 5.22
C ALA A 85 23.20 -14.49 5.18
N SER A 86 22.24 -13.62 4.82
CA SER A 86 22.46 -12.17 4.77
C SER A 86 22.77 -11.56 6.14
N ILE A 87 22.17 -12.10 7.20
CA ILE A 87 22.48 -11.72 8.59
C ILE A 87 23.87 -12.22 8.99
N GLY A 88 24.12 -13.51 8.76
CA GLY A 88 25.39 -14.16 9.17
C GLY A 88 26.61 -13.59 8.47
N GLU A 89 26.46 -13.20 7.22
CA GLU A 89 27.53 -12.61 6.40
C GLU A 89 27.66 -11.09 6.54
N GLY A 90 26.79 -10.45 7.33
CA GLY A 90 26.82 -8.99 7.54
C GLY A 90 26.50 -8.20 6.27
N LYS A 91 25.65 -8.73 5.40
CA LYS A 91 25.27 -8.11 4.10
C LYS A 91 24.30 -6.93 4.23
N GLY A 92 23.99 -6.51 5.44
CA GLY A 92 23.19 -5.31 5.69
C GLY A 92 21.68 -5.53 5.69
N TYR A 93 21.19 -6.78 5.78
CA TYR A 93 19.79 -7.04 6.05
C TYR A 93 19.39 -6.43 7.41
N ILE A 94 18.28 -5.69 7.43
CA ILE A 94 17.75 -5.08 8.65
C ILE A 94 16.37 -5.68 8.97
N SER A 95 15.38 -5.43 8.12
CA SER A 95 14.05 -6.01 8.27
C SER A 95 13.23 -5.92 6.98
N ALA A 96 12.36 -6.87 6.76
CA ALA A 96 11.31 -6.83 5.75
C ALA A 96 10.04 -7.46 6.31
N ALA A 97 8.88 -6.98 5.89
CA ALA A 97 7.62 -7.64 6.16
C ALA A 97 7.47 -8.84 5.20
N LEU A 98 6.95 -9.94 5.71
CA LEU A 98 6.71 -11.15 4.94
C LEU A 98 5.22 -11.40 4.81
N LEU A 99 4.71 -11.54 3.58
CA LEU A 99 3.30 -11.77 3.29
C LEU A 99 3.11 -13.12 2.59
N ALA A 100 2.46 -14.04 3.32
CA ALA A 100 2.13 -15.34 2.76
C ALA A 100 1.00 -15.26 1.73
N ARG A 101 1.21 -15.87 0.56
CA ARG A 101 0.25 -15.87 -0.56
C ARG A 101 -0.41 -17.22 -0.82
N PHE A 102 -0.38 -18.16 0.09
CA PHE A 102 -1.04 -19.44 -0.12
C PHE A 102 -2.55 -19.39 0.12
N ASP A 103 -3.03 -18.32 0.75
CA ASP A 103 -4.46 -18.08 0.95
C ASP A 103 -4.79 -16.58 1.02
N ALA A 104 -4.32 -15.83 0.02
CA ALA A 104 -4.41 -14.37 0.00
C ALA A 104 -5.86 -13.85 0.06
N ASN A 105 -6.83 -14.61 -0.48
CA ASN A 105 -8.23 -14.20 -0.49
C ASN A 105 -8.95 -14.47 0.85
N ALA A 106 -8.45 -15.37 1.70
CA ALA A 106 -9.07 -15.71 2.96
C ALA A 106 -8.63 -14.78 4.11
N THR A 107 -7.37 -14.30 4.06
CA THR A 107 -6.81 -13.48 5.12
C THR A 107 -7.04 -11.98 4.90
N PHE A 108 -6.93 -11.54 3.66
CA PHE A 108 -7.11 -10.13 3.29
C PHE A 108 -8.08 -10.00 2.11
N PRO A 109 -9.33 -9.58 2.34
CA PRO A 109 -10.31 -9.41 1.27
C PRO A 109 -9.88 -8.36 0.24
N ARG A 110 -9.05 -7.40 0.61
CA ARG A 110 -8.45 -6.39 -0.26
C ARG A 110 -6.99 -6.19 0.12
N LEU A 111 -6.12 -6.06 -0.89
CA LEU A 111 -4.72 -5.74 -0.71
C LEU A 111 -4.49 -4.24 -0.83
N PRO A 112 -3.44 -3.69 -0.20
CA PRO A 112 -3.09 -2.27 -0.33
C PRO A 112 -2.78 -1.86 -1.77
N PHE A 113 -2.24 -2.78 -2.58
CA PHE A 113 -1.99 -2.61 -4.01
C PHE A 113 -2.51 -3.83 -4.74
N GLU A 114 -3.34 -3.60 -5.73
CA GLU A 114 -3.90 -4.65 -6.58
C GLU A 114 -3.56 -4.32 -8.04
N PRO A 115 -2.94 -5.26 -8.79
CA PRO A 115 -2.68 -5.05 -10.20
C PRO A 115 -3.99 -5.02 -10.97
N ILE A 116 -4.13 -4.04 -11.85
CA ILE A 116 -5.26 -3.89 -12.76
C ILE A 116 -4.77 -3.82 -14.20
N SER A 117 -5.63 -4.19 -15.14
CA SER A 117 -5.34 -4.03 -16.55
C SER A 117 -5.36 -2.56 -16.97
N GLN A 118 -4.75 -2.24 -18.11
CA GLN A 118 -4.86 -0.91 -18.70
C GLN A 118 -6.31 -0.49 -18.88
N ALA A 119 -7.17 -1.37 -19.39
CA ALA A 119 -8.59 -1.07 -19.58
C ALA A 119 -9.29 -0.75 -18.24
N GLY A 120 -9.01 -1.52 -17.19
CA GLY A 120 -9.53 -1.25 -15.84
C GLY A 120 -9.04 0.09 -15.28
N TYR A 121 -7.76 0.42 -15.51
CA TYR A 121 -7.23 1.72 -15.12
C TYR A 121 -7.95 2.87 -15.84
N GLU A 122 -8.11 2.77 -17.16
CA GLU A 122 -8.79 3.80 -17.97
C GLU A 122 -10.25 4.00 -17.54
N GLU A 123 -10.96 2.93 -17.23
CA GLU A 123 -12.33 2.98 -16.72
C GLU A 123 -12.40 3.70 -15.35
N LEU A 124 -11.60 3.29 -14.40
CA LEU A 124 -11.53 3.92 -13.07
C LEU A 124 -11.11 5.38 -13.16
N GLN A 125 -10.14 5.69 -14.00
CA GLN A 125 -9.68 7.06 -14.23
C GLN A 125 -10.77 7.95 -14.84
N ALA A 126 -11.54 7.43 -15.79
CA ALA A 126 -12.69 8.14 -16.36
C ALA A 126 -13.74 8.45 -15.30
N GLU A 127 -14.03 7.53 -14.39
CA GLU A 127 -14.96 7.75 -13.28
C GLU A 127 -14.43 8.79 -12.28
N VAL A 128 -13.13 8.80 -12.00
CA VAL A 128 -12.50 9.84 -11.17
C VAL A 128 -12.63 11.21 -11.82
N ILE A 129 -12.32 11.31 -13.12
CA ILE A 129 -12.43 12.58 -13.88
C ILE A 129 -13.86 13.08 -13.90
N LYS A 130 -14.83 12.22 -14.12
CA LYS A 130 -16.26 12.57 -14.14
C LYS A 130 -16.76 13.12 -12.81
N ARG A 131 -16.26 12.59 -11.69
CA ARG A 131 -16.66 13.01 -10.33
C ARG A 131 -15.86 14.17 -9.80
N ARG A 132 -14.70 14.46 -10.41
CA ARG A 132 -13.81 15.52 -9.96
C ARG A 132 -14.43 16.90 -10.17
N SER A 133 -14.50 17.69 -9.11
CA SER A 133 -15.05 19.06 -9.15
C SER A 133 -14.04 20.11 -9.59
N THR A 134 -12.74 19.84 -9.47
CA THR A 134 -11.64 20.70 -9.90
C THR A 134 -10.43 19.87 -10.26
N SER A 135 -9.56 20.39 -11.11
CA SER A 135 -8.24 19.81 -11.39
C SER A 135 -7.12 20.42 -10.55
N ASP A 136 -7.42 21.49 -9.84
CA ASP A 136 -6.48 22.16 -8.94
C ASP A 136 -6.61 21.63 -7.51
N PHE A 137 -5.55 21.00 -7.04
CA PHE A 137 -5.51 20.44 -5.70
C PHE A 137 -5.60 21.53 -4.61
N PHE A 138 -4.99 22.70 -4.82
CA PHE A 138 -5.05 23.79 -3.87
C PHE A 138 -6.44 24.41 -3.81
N GLU A 139 -7.13 24.54 -4.96
CA GLU A 139 -8.52 24.95 -4.99
C GLU A 139 -9.42 23.96 -4.22
N ALA A 140 -9.17 22.65 -4.39
CA ALA A 140 -9.90 21.64 -3.64
C ALA A 140 -9.66 21.76 -2.14
N LEU A 141 -8.42 21.95 -1.70
CA LEU A 141 -8.09 22.15 -0.29
C LEU A 141 -8.77 23.40 0.28
N GLN A 142 -8.73 24.52 -0.42
CA GLN A 142 -9.35 25.77 0.04
C GLN A 142 -10.87 25.65 0.27
N ARG A 143 -11.54 24.78 -0.48
CA ARG A 143 -12.98 24.53 -0.26
C ARG A 143 -13.29 23.86 1.07
N TYR A 144 -12.32 23.11 1.61
CA TYR A 144 -12.44 22.40 2.89
C TYR A 144 -11.69 23.10 4.03
N ASP A 145 -10.90 24.13 3.72
CA ASP A 145 -10.21 24.94 4.72
C ASP A 145 -11.22 25.88 5.38
N GLN A 146 -11.58 25.56 6.60
CA GLN A 146 -12.51 26.35 7.39
C GLN A 146 -11.83 27.51 8.17
N GLY A 147 -10.55 27.77 7.87
CA GLY A 147 -9.80 28.89 8.44
C GLY A 147 -9.38 28.73 9.90
N GLU A 148 -9.64 27.60 10.50
CA GLU A 148 -9.14 27.27 11.83
C GLU A 148 -7.85 26.44 11.70
N LEU A 149 -6.70 27.07 11.83
CA LEU A 149 -5.47 26.41 12.21
C LEU A 149 -5.66 25.87 13.63
N VAL A 150 -6.22 24.69 13.74
CA VAL A 150 -6.13 23.95 15.01
C VAL A 150 -4.65 23.59 15.14
N GLU A 151 -3.97 24.16 16.14
CA GLU A 151 -2.66 23.66 16.56
C GLU A 151 -2.85 22.18 16.95
N ALA A 152 -2.64 21.34 15.96
CA ALA A 152 -2.55 19.93 16.19
C ALA A 152 -1.35 19.72 17.10
N GLY A 153 -1.57 19.13 18.28
CA GLY A 153 -0.46 18.63 19.10
C GLY A 153 0.48 17.76 18.23
N PRO A 154 1.68 17.46 18.69
CA PRO A 154 2.66 16.77 17.89
C PRO A 154 2.04 15.52 17.25
N ALA A 155 1.99 15.50 15.92
CA ALA A 155 1.57 14.32 15.18
C ALA A 155 2.60 13.22 15.50
N GLY A 156 2.17 12.19 16.20
CA GLY A 156 3.00 11.04 16.54
C GLY A 156 2.47 9.80 15.85
N CYS A 157 3.38 8.98 15.37
CA CYS A 157 3.04 7.59 15.06
C CYS A 157 3.19 6.79 16.35
N ASP A 158 2.13 6.17 16.81
CA ASP A 158 2.17 5.19 17.88
C ASP A 158 2.07 3.80 17.26
N SER A 159 3.22 3.12 17.27
CA SER A 159 3.46 1.77 16.69
C SER A 159 3.00 1.60 15.24
N ASP A 160 1.77 1.28 14.96
CA ASP A 160 1.20 0.98 13.64
C ASP A 160 0.05 1.91 13.22
N LYS A 161 -0.19 2.97 14.00
CA LYS A 161 -1.23 3.96 13.70
C LYS A 161 -0.69 5.38 13.72
N CYS A 162 -0.87 6.09 12.60
CA CYS A 162 -0.71 7.54 12.59
C CYS A 162 -1.95 8.17 13.23
N LEU A 163 -1.80 8.73 14.42
CA LEU A 163 -2.87 9.47 15.07
C LEU A 163 -2.88 10.88 14.50
N LEU A 164 -3.89 11.18 13.71
CA LEU A 164 -4.23 12.58 13.39
C LEU A 164 -4.95 13.17 14.63
N PRO A 165 -4.54 14.37 15.10
CA PRO A 165 -5.26 15.03 16.18
C PRO A 165 -6.71 15.26 15.77
N LEU A 166 -7.64 14.72 16.55
CA LEU A 166 -9.05 15.02 16.37
C LEU A 166 -9.28 16.50 16.70
N ALA A 167 -9.88 17.24 15.77
CA ALA A 167 -10.35 18.58 16.02
C ALA A 167 -11.29 18.54 17.24
N LYS A 168 -11.00 19.34 18.26
CA LYS A 168 -11.91 19.50 19.39
C LYS A 168 -13.19 20.12 18.85
N GLN A 169 -14.29 19.39 18.92
CA GLN A 169 -15.60 19.93 18.72
C GLN A 169 -15.85 20.92 19.88
N GLY A 170 -15.97 22.22 19.54
CA GLY A 170 -16.37 23.27 20.45
C GLY A 170 -17.86 23.25 20.74
#